data_1b56226f3fd2df4fdf2494051e2dc3bb
#
_entry.id   1b56226f3fd2df4fdf2494051e2dc3bb
#
_cell.length_a   1.000
_cell.length_b   1.000
_cell.length_c   1.000
_cell.angle_alpha   90.00
_cell.angle_beta   90.00
_cell.angle_gamma   90.00
#
_symmetry.space_group_name_H-M   'P 1'
#
loop_
_entity.id
_entity.type
_entity.pdbx_description
1 polymer ?
#
loop_
_entity_poly.entity_id
_entity_poly.type
_entity_poly.pdbx_seq_one_letter_code
_entity_poly.pdbx_strand_id
1 'polypeptide(L)'
;MHTEEAVWNTARQGDLWVLDKLLLSKHLGYICGPTGVAVPKPDWYIVRPCVNAMGLGLGAKKIWLEGNTDDLPLGHFWCEWFEGDHYSVDFVGMRPILTVQGIKTNSEVLSDWDKWVKVEHNFDLKLPIELSPTWFHYPTVNAEYIGNKLIEVHFRPNPDFPEGRSEYIPVWPGQQHNPPSGYTYIEDPECHGRIGAFVK
;
A
#
# COMPACT_ATOMS: atom_id res chain seq x y z
N MET A 1 15.12 8.75 7.76
CA MET A 1 13.95 8.10 7.12
C MET A 1 13.86 6.67 7.62
N HIS A 2 12.69 6.20 8.03
CA HIS A 2 12.52 4.81 8.47
C HIS A 2 12.34 3.93 7.22
N THR A 3 13.35 3.15 6.87
CA THR A 3 13.23 2.12 5.84
C THR A 3 12.29 1.01 6.31
N GLU A 4 11.68 0.26 5.40
CA GLU A 4 10.87 -0.92 5.75
C GLU A 4 11.65 -1.90 6.63
N GLU A 5 12.93 -2.14 6.32
CA GLU A 5 13.80 -3.01 7.11
C GLU A 5 13.95 -2.52 8.56
N ALA A 6 14.13 -1.20 8.78
CA ALA A 6 14.21 -0.64 10.12
C ALA A 6 12.91 -0.83 10.90
N VAL A 7 11.76 -0.69 10.23
CA VAL A 7 10.43 -0.92 10.81
C VAL A 7 10.27 -2.39 11.23
N TRP A 8 10.66 -3.33 10.39
CA TRP A 8 10.57 -4.76 10.70
C TRP A 8 11.44 -5.13 11.90
N ASN A 9 12.67 -4.60 11.95
CA ASN A 9 13.62 -4.86 13.03
C ASN A 9 13.18 -4.25 14.38
N THR A 10 12.35 -3.23 14.38
CA THR A 10 11.84 -2.55 15.58
C THR A 10 10.41 -2.93 15.95
N ALA A 11 9.69 -3.60 15.06
CA ALA A 11 8.33 -4.05 15.31
C ALA A 11 8.30 -5.12 16.42
N ARG A 12 7.26 -5.07 17.26
CA ARG A 12 7.04 -6.10 18.27
C ARG A 12 6.72 -7.42 17.61
N GLN A 13 7.31 -8.50 18.09
CA GLN A 13 7.10 -9.83 17.51
C GLN A 13 5.60 -10.22 17.42
N GLY A 14 4.81 -9.83 18.40
CA GLY A 14 3.36 -10.07 18.41
C GLY A 14 2.57 -9.27 17.39
N ASP A 15 3.17 -8.24 16.77
CA ASP A 15 2.52 -7.36 15.81
C ASP A 15 2.97 -7.64 14.35
N LEU A 16 4.02 -8.46 14.15
CA LEU A 16 4.58 -8.75 12.82
C LEU A 16 3.55 -9.31 11.83
N TRP A 17 2.55 -10.05 12.30
CA TRP A 17 1.49 -10.59 11.47
C TRP A 17 0.67 -9.51 10.74
N VAL A 18 0.62 -8.28 11.26
CA VAL A 18 -0.08 -7.15 10.61
C VAL A 18 0.63 -6.74 9.31
N LEU A 19 1.96 -6.94 9.25
CA LEU A 19 2.78 -6.65 8.06
C LEU A 19 2.68 -7.78 7.01
N ASP A 20 2.11 -8.93 7.37
CA ASP A 20 1.78 -10.00 6.43
C ASP A 20 0.38 -9.78 5.87
N LYS A 21 0.31 -9.40 4.59
CA LYS A 21 -0.94 -9.04 3.90
C LYS A 21 -1.94 -10.19 3.85
N LEU A 22 -1.48 -11.45 3.79
CA LEU A 22 -2.37 -12.61 3.85
C LEU A 22 -2.99 -12.75 5.24
N LEU A 23 -2.18 -12.66 6.30
CA LEU A 23 -2.68 -12.76 7.67
C LEU A 23 -3.60 -11.59 8.01
N LEU A 24 -3.24 -10.37 7.61
CA LEU A 24 -4.09 -9.19 7.74
C LEU A 24 -5.43 -9.40 7.00
N SER A 25 -5.40 -9.83 5.74
CA SER A 25 -6.63 -10.09 4.96
C SER A 25 -7.53 -11.14 5.61
N LYS A 26 -6.96 -12.21 6.16
CA LYS A 26 -7.71 -13.23 6.92
C LYS A 26 -8.36 -12.66 8.17
N HIS A 27 -7.64 -11.83 8.93
CA HIS A 27 -8.19 -11.16 10.13
C HIS A 27 -9.35 -10.21 9.79
N LEU A 28 -9.28 -9.56 8.63
CA LEU A 28 -10.33 -8.68 8.14
C LEU A 28 -11.52 -9.43 7.52
N GLY A 29 -11.47 -10.77 7.47
CA GLY A 29 -12.55 -11.61 6.94
C GLY A 29 -12.66 -11.59 5.42
N TYR A 30 -11.60 -11.19 4.70
CA TYR A 30 -11.61 -11.20 3.24
C TYR A 30 -11.48 -12.62 2.68
N ILE A 31 -12.07 -12.82 1.49
CA ILE A 31 -11.91 -14.08 0.75
C ILE A 31 -10.48 -14.10 0.19
N CYS A 32 -9.61 -14.91 0.80
CA CYS A 32 -8.19 -14.97 0.44
C CYS A 32 -7.57 -16.33 0.80
N GLY A 33 -6.46 -16.65 0.16
CA GLY A 33 -5.69 -17.87 0.42
C GLY A 33 -4.27 -17.78 -0.12
N PRO A 34 -3.33 -18.56 0.44
CA PRO A 34 -1.97 -18.63 -0.08
C PRO A 34 -1.94 -19.37 -1.43
N THR A 35 -0.81 -19.27 -2.13
CA THR A 35 -0.49 -20.14 -3.27
C THR A 35 -0.73 -21.60 -2.91
N GLY A 36 -1.33 -22.37 -3.83
CA GLY A 36 -1.68 -23.78 -3.65
C GLY A 36 -3.05 -24.04 -3.01
N VAL A 37 -3.73 -22.99 -2.52
CA VAL A 37 -5.12 -23.11 -2.04
C VAL A 37 -6.08 -22.64 -3.13
N ALA A 38 -7.04 -23.48 -3.49
CA ALA A 38 -8.02 -23.20 -4.53
C ALA A 38 -8.90 -21.98 -4.17
N VAL A 39 -9.24 -21.17 -5.19
CA VAL A 39 -10.24 -20.12 -5.05
C VAL A 39 -11.64 -20.72 -4.93
N PRO A 40 -12.56 -20.07 -4.16
CA PRO A 40 -13.91 -20.64 -3.92
C PRO A 40 -14.82 -20.61 -5.15
N LYS A 41 -14.55 -19.73 -6.11
CA LYS A 41 -15.28 -19.57 -7.38
C LYS A 41 -14.38 -18.94 -8.44
N PRO A 42 -14.68 -19.15 -9.74
CA PRO A 42 -14.03 -18.36 -10.80
C PRO A 42 -14.37 -16.88 -10.65
N ASP A 43 -13.32 -16.05 -10.55
CA ASP A 43 -13.49 -14.58 -10.43
C ASP A 43 -12.14 -13.86 -10.66
N TRP A 44 -12.17 -12.52 -10.66
CA TRP A 44 -10.98 -11.70 -10.61
C TRP A 44 -10.44 -11.61 -9.18
N TYR A 45 -9.16 -11.87 -9.03
CA TYR A 45 -8.44 -11.78 -7.77
C TYR A 45 -7.21 -10.90 -7.91
N ILE A 46 -6.80 -10.26 -6.82
CA ILE A 46 -5.45 -9.71 -6.70
C ILE A 46 -4.51 -10.82 -6.25
N VAL A 47 -3.40 -10.98 -6.97
CA VAL A 47 -2.27 -11.83 -6.55
C VAL A 47 -1.10 -10.94 -6.23
N ARG A 48 -0.52 -11.06 -5.04
CA ARG A 48 0.58 -10.23 -4.59
C ARG A 48 1.44 -10.93 -3.53
N PRO A 49 2.70 -10.48 -3.30
CA PRO A 49 3.53 -11.00 -2.21
C PRO A 49 2.86 -10.83 -0.85
N CYS A 50 3.03 -11.83 0.04
CA CYS A 50 2.51 -11.75 1.42
C CYS A 50 3.13 -10.59 2.21
N VAL A 51 4.41 -10.31 1.97
CA VAL A 51 5.15 -9.24 2.64
C VAL A 51 5.71 -8.26 1.63
N ASN A 52 5.80 -6.99 2.04
CA ASN A 52 6.30 -5.92 1.18
C ASN A 52 7.82 -5.79 1.31
N ALA A 53 8.57 -6.70 0.68
CA ALA A 53 10.02 -6.70 0.77
C ALA A 53 10.70 -5.59 -0.04
N MET A 54 10.02 -5.04 -1.06
CA MET A 54 10.61 -4.10 -2.02
C MET A 54 9.80 -2.79 -2.18
N GLY A 55 8.70 -2.63 -1.48
CA GLY A 55 7.83 -1.46 -1.61
C GLY A 55 7.05 -1.37 -2.94
N LEU A 56 6.34 -0.26 -3.15
CA LEU A 56 5.67 0.12 -4.41
C LEU A 56 4.63 -0.87 -4.96
N GLY A 57 4.15 -1.85 -4.17
CA GLY A 57 3.19 -2.84 -4.67
C GLY A 57 3.75 -3.75 -5.77
N LEU A 58 5.08 -3.86 -5.89
CA LEU A 58 5.74 -4.68 -6.90
C LEU A 58 5.27 -6.14 -6.82
N GLY A 59 4.98 -6.72 -8.00
CA GLY A 59 4.51 -8.10 -8.13
C GLY A 59 3.00 -8.27 -7.94
N ALA A 60 2.25 -7.22 -7.61
CA ALA A 60 0.79 -7.27 -7.55
C ALA A 60 0.19 -7.34 -8.96
N LYS A 61 -0.75 -8.25 -9.17
CA LYS A 61 -1.43 -8.45 -10.47
C LYS A 61 -2.90 -8.79 -10.27
N LYS A 62 -3.77 -8.21 -11.11
CA LYS A 62 -5.15 -8.65 -11.25
C LYS A 62 -5.18 -9.88 -12.16
N ILE A 63 -5.68 -11.01 -11.68
CA ILE A 63 -5.66 -12.28 -12.41
C ILE A 63 -7.04 -12.93 -12.28
N TRP A 64 -7.54 -13.48 -13.40
CA TRP A 64 -8.68 -14.38 -13.38
C TRP A 64 -8.23 -15.75 -12.89
N LEU A 65 -8.81 -16.24 -11.80
CA LEU A 65 -8.48 -17.55 -11.23
C LEU A 65 -9.71 -18.47 -11.22
N GLU A 66 -9.46 -19.74 -11.52
CA GLU A 66 -10.46 -20.82 -11.54
C GLU A 66 -9.90 -22.03 -10.79
N GLY A 67 -10.39 -22.29 -9.59
CA GLY A 67 -10.00 -23.49 -8.82
C GLY A 67 -8.56 -23.42 -8.28
N ASN A 68 -7.67 -24.27 -8.80
CA ASN A 68 -6.31 -24.45 -8.28
C ASN A 68 -5.41 -23.24 -8.51
N THR A 69 -4.48 -22.98 -7.59
CA THR A 69 -3.55 -21.86 -7.62
C THR A 69 -2.09 -22.30 -7.47
N ASP A 70 -1.76 -23.55 -7.78
CA ASP A 70 -0.40 -24.10 -7.64
C ASP A 70 0.64 -23.39 -8.52
N ASP A 71 0.22 -22.78 -9.63
CA ASP A 71 1.08 -22.04 -10.56
C ASP A 71 1.41 -20.63 -10.09
N LEU A 72 0.82 -20.15 -9.00
CA LEU A 72 1.14 -18.85 -8.44
C LEU A 72 2.53 -18.87 -7.76
N PRO A 73 3.28 -17.75 -7.79
CA PRO A 73 4.62 -17.72 -7.21
C PRO A 73 4.61 -18.02 -5.71
N LEU A 74 5.65 -18.69 -5.21
CA LEU A 74 5.84 -18.91 -3.77
C LEU A 74 5.94 -17.58 -3.02
N GLY A 75 5.41 -17.56 -1.77
CA GLY A 75 5.36 -16.35 -0.96
C GLY A 75 4.32 -15.33 -1.40
N HIS A 76 3.47 -15.70 -2.38
CA HIS A 76 2.32 -14.91 -2.81
C HIS A 76 1.03 -15.48 -2.24
N PHE A 77 0.00 -14.66 -2.28
CA PHE A 77 -1.37 -15.03 -1.95
C PHE A 77 -2.34 -14.38 -2.93
N TRP A 78 -3.52 -14.94 -3.03
CA TRP A 78 -4.64 -14.34 -3.74
C TRP A 78 -5.65 -13.78 -2.73
N CYS A 79 -6.31 -12.70 -3.10
CA CYS A 79 -7.41 -12.11 -2.35
C CYS A 79 -8.47 -11.62 -3.34
N GLU A 80 -9.73 -11.58 -2.91
CA GLU A 80 -10.80 -11.00 -3.71
C GLU A 80 -10.42 -9.61 -4.23
N TRP A 81 -10.85 -9.30 -5.45
CA TRP A 81 -10.59 -8.00 -6.06
C TRP A 81 -11.49 -6.93 -5.44
N PHE A 82 -10.89 -5.83 -4.99
CA PHE A 82 -11.62 -4.68 -4.50
C PHE A 82 -11.67 -3.58 -5.57
N GLU A 83 -12.82 -2.90 -5.65
CA GLU A 83 -13.02 -1.73 -6.51
C GLU A 83 -13.03 -0.46 -5.66
N GLY A 84 -12.57 0.65 -6.24
CA GLY A 84 -12.56 1.96 -5.62
C GLY A 84 -11.21 2.66 -5.74
N ASP A 85 -11.16 3.88 -5.21
CA ASP A 85 -9.95 4.68 -5.18
C ASP A 85 -8.94 4.11 -4.19
N HIS A 86 -7.66 4.33 -4.47
CA HIS A 86 -6.59 3.97 -3.56
C HIS A 86 -6.26 5.13 -2.63
N TYR A 87 -6.25 4.86 -1.34
CA TYR A 87 -5.88 5.82 -0.31
C TYR A 87 -4.73 5.30 0.54
N SER A 88 -3.86 6.24 0.98
CA SER A 88 -2.88 5.99 2.02
C SER A 88 -3.14 7.00 3.14
N VAL A 89 -3.30 6.50 4.37
CA VAL A 89 -3.71 7.31 5.53
C VAL A 89 -2.74 7.11 6.67
N ASP A 90 -2.17 8.20 7.19
CA ASP A 90 -1.38 8.18 8.42
C ASP A 90 -2.27 8.42 9.63
N PHE A 91 -2.08 7.59 10.65
CA PHE A 91 -2.78 7.67 11.92
C PHE A 91 -1.80 7.86 13.08
N VAL A 92 -2.20 8.69 14.04
CA VAL A 92 -1.62 8.72 15.39
C VAL A 92 -2.66 8.16 16.35
N GLY A 93 -2.40 6.99 16.92
CA GLY A 93 -3.44 6.17 17.53
C GLY A 93 -4.53 5.84 16.53
N MET A 94 -5.77 6.20 16.81
CA MET A 94 -6.92 5.99 15.90
C MET A 94 -7.29 7.26 15.11
N ARG A 95 -6.54 8.36 15.28
CA ARG A 95 -6.84 9.64 14.62
C ARG A 95 -6.06 9.77 13.32
N PRO A 96 -6.74 9.98 12.17
CA PRO A 96 -6.07 10.29 10.92
C PRO A 96 -5.44 11.69 10.99
N ILE A 97 -4.20 11.80 10.50
CA ILE A 97 -3.45 13.05 10.44
C ILE A 97 -3.07 13.45 9.02
N LEU A 98 -3.03 12.49 8.11
CA LEU A 98 -2.78 12.68 6.68
C LEU A 98 -3.64 11.70 5.90
N THR A 99 -4.26 12.14 4.82
CA THR A 99 -4.89 11.26 3.82
C THR A 99 -4.43 11.69 2.45
N VAL A 100 -3.92 10.74 1.67
CA VAL A 100 -3.54 10.95 0.28
C VAL A 100 -4.26 9.94 -0.61
N GLN A 101 -4.64 10.40 -1.79
CA GLN A 101 -5.30 9.58 -2.82
C GLN A 101 -4.34 9.37 -3.99
N GLY A 102 -4.20 8.13 -4.43
CA GLY A 102 -3.51 7.78 -5.67
C GLY A 102 -4.42 8.06 -6.88
N ILE A 103 -3.90 8.81 -7.84
CA ILE A 103 -4.56 9.10 -9.12
C ILE A 103 -3.89 8.29 -10.21
N LYS A 104 -4.70 7.56 -10.96
CA LYS A 104 -4.27 6.74 -12.08
C LYS A 104 -5.25 6.92 -13.24
N THR A 105 -4.74 7.23 -14.44
CA THR A 105 -5.59 7.50 -15.59
C THR A 105 -5.58 6.39 -16.63
N ASN A 106 -4.41 5.84 -16.97
CA ASN A 106 -4.29 4.96 -18.14
C ASN A 106 -3.40 3.72 -17.96
N SER A 107 -2.80 3.49 -16.79
CA SER A 107 -1.94 2.33 -16.60
C SER A 107 -2.69 1.11 -16.06
N GLU A 108 -2.52 -0.05 -16.69
CA GLU A 108 -2.99 -1.35 -16.16
C GLU A 108 -2.04 -1.91 -15.10
N VAL A 109 -0.82 -1.34 -14.99
CA VAL A 109 0.16 -1.74 -13.98
C VAL A 109 -0.24 -1.19 -12.63
N LEU A 110 -0.52 -2.04 -11.66
CA LEU A 110 -1.11 -1.65 -10.36
C LEU A 110 -0.23 -0.70 -9.54
N SER A 111 1.10 -0.78 -9.69
CA SER A 111 2.08 0.07 -9.01
C SER A 111 2.40 1.39 -9.74
N ASP A 112 1.85 1.60 -10.94
CA ASP A 112 2.13 2.78 -11.76
C ASP A 112 1.09 3.87 -11.50
N TRP A 113 1.44 4.87 -10.73
CA TRP A 113 0.60 6.00 -10.35
C TRP A 113 1.01 7.26 -11.10
N ASP A 114 0.02 7.99 -11.65
CA ASP A 114 0.28 9.29 -12.28
C ASP A 114 0.67 10.32 -11.24
N LYS A 115 -0.03 10.33 -10.11
CA LYS A 115 0.31 11.17 -8.95
C LYS A 115 -0.42 10.74 -7.68
N TRP A 116 0.07 11.23 -6.56
CA TRP A 116 -0.59 11.20 -5.26
C TRP A 116 -0.96 12.61 -4.84
N VAL A 117 -2.12 12.80 -4.25
CA VAL A 117 -2.62 14.10 -3.80
C VAL A 117 -3.13 14.02 -2.37
N LYS A 118 -2.81 15.02 -1.56
CA LYS A 118 -3.41 15.17 -0.24
C LYS A 118 -4.87 15.55 -0.40
N VAL A 119 -5.74 14.85 0.30
CA VAL A 119 -7.19 15.06 0.29
C VAL A 119 -7.74 15.20 1.71
N GLU A 120 -8.98 15.69 1.82
CA GLU A 120 -9.69 15.65 3.09
C GLU A 120 -9.94 14.21 3.52
N HIS A 121 -9.84 13.95 4.81
CA HIS A 121 -10.04 12.60 5.34
C HIS A 121 -11.47 12.13 5.14
N ASN A 122 -11.62 10.94 4.55
CA ASN A 122 -12.90 10.25 4.46
C ASN A 122 -13.11 9.45 5.75
N PHE A 123 -14.18 9.72 6.49
CA PHE A 123 -14.52 9.08 7.76
C PHE A 123 -14.81 7.57 7.66
N ASP A 124 -14.97 7.03 6.45
CA ASP A 124 -15.10 5.59 6.23
C ASP A 124 -13.75 4.85 6.24
N LEU A 125 -12.63 5.58 6.10
CA LEU A 125 -11.27 5.05 6.18
C LEU A 125 -10.83 5.01 7.65
N LYS A 126 -11.00 3.86 8.30
CA LYS A 126 -10.73 3.67 9.73
C LYS A 126 -9.78 2.50 9.94
N LEU A 127 -8.94 2.62 10.95
CA LEU A 127 -8.26 1.45 11.49
C LEU A 127 -9.28 0.54 12.20
N PRO A 128 -9.26 -0.78 11.91
CA PRO A 128 -10.13 -1.72 12.61
C PRO A 128 -9.89 -1.69 14.12
N ILE A 129 -10.97 -1.56 14.89
CA ILE A 129 -10.89 -1.45 16.36
C ILE A 129 -10.32 -2.72 16.99
N GLU A 130 -10.52 -3.87 16.36
CA GLU A 130 -10.02 -5.16 16.78
C GLU A 130 -8.49 -5.23 16.81
N LEU A 131 -7.85 -4.37 16.00
CA LEU A 131 -6.39 -4.24 15.90
C LEU A 131 -5.85 -3.11 16.78
N SER A 132 -6.69 -2.43 17.56
CA SER A 132 -6.29 -1.27 18.37
C SER A 132 -5.11 -1.53 19.32
N PRO A 133 -4.94 -2.71 19.94
CA PRO A 133 -3.77 -2.96 20.78
C PRO A 133 -2.45 -2.81 20.03
N THR A 134 -2.44 -3.11 18.72
CA THR A 134 -1.25 -2.93 17.85
C THR A 134 -0.99 -1.44 17.57
N TRP A 135 -2.03 -0.67 17.22
CA TRP A 135 -1.88 0.72 16.78
C TRP A 135 -1.27 1.66 17.82
N PHE A 136 -1.55 1.45 19.09
CA PHE A 136 -1.05 2.31 20.16
C PHE A 136 0.42 2.10 20.53
N HIS A 137 1.07 1.09 19.95
CA HIS A 137 2.50 0.85 20.20
C HIS A 137 3.42 1.65 19.29
N TYR A 138 2.88 2.19 18.19
CA TYR A 138 3.66 2.89 17.18
C TYR A 138 3.27 4.36 17.14
N PRO A 139 4.26 5.29 17.04
CA PRO A 139 3.99 6.73 17.00
C PRO A 139 3.08 7.11 15.84
N THR A 140 3.27 6.46 14.69
CA THR A 140 2.44 6.64 13.49
C THR A 140 2.26 5.29 12.81
N VAL A 141 1.07 5.03 12.33
CA VAL A 141 0.72 3.89 11.50
C VAL A 141 0.20 4.42 10.17
N ASN A 142 0.79 3.97 9.08
CA ASN A 142 0.25 4.21 7.75
C ASN A 142 -0.60 2.99 7.35
N ALA A 143 -1.77 3.24 6.77
CA ALA A 143 -2.70 2.22 6.31
C ALA A 143 -3.17 2.53 4.89
N GLU A 144 -3.16 1.52 4.02
CA GLU A 144 -3.58 1.64 2.64
C GLU A 144 -4.93 0.98 2.40
N TYR A 145 -5.75 1.61 1.56
CA TYR A 145 -7.12 1.19 1.28
C TYR A 145 -7.41 1.19 -0.22
N ILE A 146 -8.28 0.26 -0.64
CA ILE A 146 -9.02 0.35 -1.91
C ILE A 146 -10.50 0.56 -1.56
N GLY A 147 -11.07 1.68 -2.01
CA GLY A 147 -12.37 2.11 -1.49
C GLY A 147 -12.31 2.27 0.03
N ASN A 148 -13.04 1.44 0.78
CA ASN A 148 -13.01 1.41 2.25
C ASN A 148 -12.37 0.11 2.81
N LYS A 149 -11.73 -0.69 1.96
CA LYS A 149 -11.09 -1.96 2.33
C LYS A 149 -9.63 -1.74 2.67
N LEU A 150 -9.26 -1.98 3.92
CA LEU A 150 -7.86 -1.95 4.36
C LEU A 150 -7.08 -3.08 3.70
N ILE A 151 -5.99 -2.76 3.00
CA ILE A 151 -5.21 -3.72 2.23
C ILE A 151 -3.77 -3.90 2.71
N GLU A 152 -3.21 -2.91 3.38
CA GLU A 152 -1.82 -2.92 3.84
C GLU A 152 -1.64 -1.98 5.03
N VAL A 153 -0.67 -2.28 5.89
CA VAL A 153 -0.31 -1.47 7.07
C VAL A 153 1.21 -1.37 7.17
N HIS A 154 1.69 -0.18 7.54
CA HIS A 154 3.09 0.10 7.86
C HIS A 154 3.20 0.77 9.21
N PHE A 155 4.19 0.39 10.03
CA PHE A 155 4.42 1.00 11.34
C PHE A 155 5.32 2.24 11.25
N ARG A 156 5.08 3.05 10.25
CA ARG A 156 5.76 4.31 9.93
C ARG A 156 4.80 5.26 9.22
N PRO A 157 5.10 6.58 9.17
CA PRO A 157 4.34 7.49 8.33
C PRO A 157 4.60 7.23 6.84
N ASN A 158 3.73 7.80 5.99
CA ASN A 158 3.95 7.86 4.54
C ASN A 158 5.22 8.70 4.24
N PRO A 159 6.27 8.11 3.63
CA PRO A 159 7.53 8.81 3.41
C PRO A 159 7.45 9.88 2.32
N ASP A 160 6.48 9.75 1.40
CA ASP A 160 6.34 10.63 0.25
C ASP A 160 5.66 11.97 0.60
N PHE A 161 5.03 12.05 1.79
CA PHE A 161 4.28 13.22 2.24
C PHE A 161 4.75 13.76 3.60
N PRO A 162 5.99 14.26 3.72
CA PRO A 162 6.40 15.02 4.89
C PRO A 162 5.56 16.29 5.04
N GLU A 163 5.63 16.92 6.20
CA GLU A 163 4.87 18.12 6.51
C GLU A 163 5.00 19.18 5.39
N GLY A 164 3.86 19.76 5.01
CA GLY A 164 3.77 20.82 3.99
C GLY A 164 3.58 20.31 2.56
N ARG A 165 3.78 19.03 2.28
CA ARG A 165 3.57 18.49 0.92
C ARG A 165 2.10 18.24 0.64
N SER A 166 1.64 18.62 -0.54
CA SER A 166 0.25 18.42 -0.98
C SER A 166 0.11 17.52 -2.21
N GLU A 167 1.13 17.45 -3.07
CA GLU A 167 1.12 16.62 -4.27
C GLU A 167 2.48 15.97 -4.50
N TYR A 168 2.46 14.77 -5.08
CA TYR A 168 3.63 13.96 -5.38
C TYR A 168 3.43 13.22 -6.70
N ILE A 169 4.33 13.46 -7.68
CA ILE A 169 4.34 12.82 -8.99
C ILE A 169 5.63 12.00 -9.07
N PRO A 170 5.58 10.66 -9.07
CA PRO A 170 6.77 9.84 -9.19
C PRO A 170 7.45 10.04 -10.54
N VAL A 171 8.79 10.06 -10.56
CA VAL A 171 9.61 10.18 -11.77
C VAL A 171 10.44 8.91 -11.94
N TRP A 172 10.31 8.29 -13.10
CA TRP A 172 10.97 7.05 -13.45
C TRP A 172 12.13 7.26 -14.42
N PRO A 173 13.11 6.32 -14.53
CA PRO A 173 14.19 6.41 -15.50
C PRO A 173 13.69 6.60 -16.93
N GLY A 174 14.30 7.52 -17.66
CA GLY A 174 13.92 7.84 -19.05
C GLY A 174 12.82 8.87 -19.21
N GLN A 175 12.16 9.30 -18.12
CA GLN A 175 11.21 10.41 -18.15
C GLN A 175 11.93 11.77 -18.14
N GLN A 176 11.23 12.82 -18.60
CA GLN A 176 11.76 14.19 -18.52
C GLN A 176 11.84 14.64 -17.06
N HIS A 177 12.98 15.28 -16.72
CA HIS A 177 13.22 15.83 -15.39
C HIS A 177 12.76 17.28 -15.21
N ASN A 178 12.08 17.86 -16.21
CA ASN A 178 11.55 19.21 -16.11
C ASN A 178 10.24 19.20 -15.33
N PRO A 179 10.21 19.82 -14.12
CA PRO A 179 9.00 19.83 -13.32
C PRO A 179 7.89 20.62 -14.00
N PRO A 180 6.62 20.18 -13.89
CA PRO A 180 5.49 20.98 -14.28
C PRO A 180 5.47 22.33 -13.53
N SER A 181 4.75 23.33 -14.08
CA SER A 181 4.62 24.63 -13.43
C SER A 181 4.09 24.49 -11.98
N GLY A 182 4.79 25.10 -11.04
CA GLY A 182 4.45 25.06 -9.61
C GLY A 182 4.95 23.83 -8.85
N TYR A 183 5.73 22.94 -9.49
CA TYR A 183 6.37 21.80 -8.83
C TYR A 183 7.88 21.99 -8.74
N THR A 184 8.47 21.32 -7.75
CA THR A 184 9.92 21.21 -7.57
C THR A 184 10.33 19.74 -7.74
N TYR A 185 11.44 19.48 -8.45
CA TYR A 185 12.02 18.14 -8.51
C TYR A 185 12.82 17.84 -7.24
N ILE A 186 12.65 16.65 -6.72
CA ILE A 186 13.48 16.10 -5.65
C ILE A 186 14.04 14.75 -6.09
N GLU A 187 15.28 14.46 -5.71
CA GLU A 187 15.82 13.10 -5.81
C GLU A 187 15.22 12.24 -4.69
N ASP A 188 14.77 11.05 -5.05
CA ASP A 188 14.23 10.08 -4.10
C ASP A 188 14.77 8.67 -4.40
N PRO A 189 16.02 8.40 -4.03
CA PRO A 189 16.72 7.17 -4.38
C PRO A 189 16.27 5.94 -3.58
N GLU A 190 15.33 6.08 -2.65
CA GLU A 190 14.95 4.99 -1.74
C GLU A 190 13.98 3.96 -2.35
N CYS A 191 13.37 4.28 -3.50
CA CYS A 191 12.44 3.37 -4.15
C CYS A 191 13.08 2.71 -5.35
N HIS A 192 13.02 1.39 -5.39
CA HIS A 192 13.54 0.59 -6.50
C HIS A 192 12.96 1.03 -7.84
N GLY A 193 13.81 1.63 -8.67
CA GLY A 193 13.48 2.10 -10.01
C GLY A 193 12.95 3.53 -10.10
N ARG A 194 12.35 4.09 -9.06
CA ARG A 194 12.00 5.51 -9.01
C ARG A 194 13.28 6.33 -8.82
N ILE A 195 13.47 7.39 -9.59
CA ILE A 195 14.66 8.23 -9.51
C ILE A 195 14.42 9.55 -8.78
N GLY A 196 13.15 9.92 -8.59
CA GLY A 196 12.77 11.14 -7.90
C GLY A 196 11.29 11.39 -7.98
N ALA A 197 10.90 12.62 -7.67
CA ALA A 197 9.52 13.07 -7.78
C ALA A 197 9.43 14.56 -8.07
N PHE A 198 8.31 14.97 -8.67
CA PHE A 198 7.88 16.36 -8.67
C PHE A 198 6.91 16.55 -7.51
N VAL A 199 7.19 17.53 -6.66
CA VAL A 199 6.44 17.77 -5.42
C VAL A 199 5.93 19.20 -5.35
N LYS A 200 4.80 19.36 -4.62
CA LYS A 200 4.16 20.65 -4.37
C LYS A 200 3.66 20.74 -2.94
#